data_c97caaaa297fc50d387da356b0560eb9
#
_entry.id   c97caaaa297fc50d387da356b0560eb9
#
_cell.length_a   1.000
_cell.length_b   1.000
_cell.length_c   1.000
_cell.angle_alpha   90.00
_cell.angle_beta   90.00
_cell.angle_gamma   90.00
#
_symmetry.space_group_name_H-M   'P 1'
#
loop_
_entity.id
_entity.type
_entity.pdbx_description
1 polymer ?
#
loop_
_entity_poly.entity_id
_entity_poly.type
_entity_poly.pdbx_seq_one_letter_code
_entity_poly.pdbx_strand_id
1 'polypeptide(L)'
;MRKIAIVIIFATLALCPSAFAAWDPNRIVTAVDDVAKTFSCHAKAGEPSRTYKTTGKTVFRVAGERVRLSYIWNKGSFSEIKVGEIVSVRYHLHGHDRIAERVAIYREHL
;
A
#
# COMPACT_ATOMS: atom_id res chain seq x y z
N MET A 1 13.82 4.81 39.89
CA MET A 1 13.25 6.14 39.50
C MET A 1 13.73 6.58 38.14
N ARG A 2 15.05 6.75 38.01
CA ARG A 2 15.58 7.22 36.71
C ARG A 2 15.34 6.25 35.59
N LYS A 3 15.35 4.95 35.87
CA LYS A 3 15.09 3.93 34.84
C LYS A 3 13.68 4.02 34.29
N ILE A 4 12.74 4.43 35.09
CA ILE A 4 11.36 4.57 34.67
C ILE A 4 11.22 5.65 33.62
N ALA A 5 11.93 6.77 33.79
CA ALA A 5 11.90 7.86 32.82
C ALA A 5 12.44 7.42 31.47
N ILE A 6 13.50 6.64 31.46
CA ILE A 6 14.10 6.12 30.24
C ILE A 6 13.12 5.21 29.51
N VAL A 7 12.43 4.35 30.26
CA VAL A 7 11.44 3.45 29.68
C VAL A 7 10.30 4.22 29.01
N ILE A 8 9.86 5.31 29.63
CA ILE A 8 8.82 6.16 29.06
C ILE A 8 9.26 6.74 27.73
N ILE A 9 10.50 7.17 27.61
CA ILE A 9 11.05 7.72 26.38
C ILE A 9 11.02 6.66 25.26
N PHE A 10 11.44 5.44 25.57
CA PHE A 10 11.39 4.35 24.59
C PHE A 10 9.96 4.05 24.15
N ALA A 11 9.03 4.04 25.08
CA ALA A 11 7.64 3.79 24.75
C ALA A 11 7.10 4.86 23.79
N THR A 12 7.46 6.12 24.01
CA THR A 12 7.06 7.20 23.13
C THR A 12 7.62 7.01 21.73
N LEU A 13 8.88 6.64 21.60
CA LEU A 13 9.48 6.36 20.29
C LEU A 13 8.82 5.18 19.61
N ALA A 14 8.46 4.15 20.36
CA ALA A 14 7.81 2.97 19.82
C ALA A 14 6.40 3.28 19.27
N LEU A 15 5.77 4.34 19.73
CA LEU A 15 4.45 4.73 19.27
C LEU A 15 4.48 5.54 17.96
N CYS A 16 5.67 5.92 17.49
CA CYS A 16 5.82 6.72 16.28
C CYS A 16 6.09 5.92 14.99
N PRO A 17 6.24 4.58 14.97
CA PRO A 17 6.52 3.86 13.73
C PRO A 17 5.45 4.05 12.66
N SER A 18 4.22 4.33 13.06
CA SER A 18 3.13 4.57 12.13
C SER A 18 3.33 5.81 11.26
N ALA A 19 4.27 6.69 11.65
CA ALA A 19 4.62 7.85 10.84
C ALA A 19 5.47 7.47 9.64
N PHE A 20 6.04 6.28 9.62
CA PHE A 20 6.91 5.83 8.55
C PHE A 20 6.15 4.95 7.58
N ALA A 21 5.68 5.55 6.51
CA ALA A 21 5.06 4.80 5.43
C ALA A 21 6.15 4.17 4.57
N ALA A 22 5.94 2.93 4.17
CA ALA A 22 6.78 2.26 3.21
C ALA A 22 6.16 2.34 1.83
N TRP A 23 6.96 2.18 0.80
CA TRP A 23 6.52 2.28 -0.57
C TRP A 23 6.95 1.04 -1.34
N ASP A 24 5.97 0.33 -1.91
CA ASP A 24 6.21 -0.82 -2.77
C ASP A 24 5.80 -0.45 -4.19
N PRO A 25 6.76 -0.04 -5.04
CA PRO A 25 6.45 0.38 -6.41
C PRO A 25 6.35 -0.81 -7.37
N ASN A 26 5.54 -0.64 -8.40
CA ASN A 26 5.47 -1.54 -9.54
C ASN A 26 5.29 -3.02 -9.17
N ARG A 27 4.24 -3.29 -8.45
CA ARG A 27 3.85 -4.64 -8.05
C ARG A 27 2.76 -5.16 -8.97
N ILE A 28 2.74 -6.47 -9.20
CA ILE A 28 1.71 -7.11 -10.03
C ILE A 28 0.69 -7.74 -9.10
N VAL A 29 -0.57 -7.41 -9.30
CA VAL A 29 -1.67 -7.93 -8.47
C VAL A 29 -1.87 -9.42 -8.77
N THR A 30 -1.82 -10.25 -7.74
CA THR A 30 -1.96 -11.70 -7.87
C THR A 30 -3.31 -12.21 -7.37
N ALA A 31 -3.93 -11.49 -6.44
CA ALA A 31 -5.23 -11.89 -5.88
C ALA A 31 -5.96 -10.67 -5.35
N VAL A 32 -7.29 -10.72 -5.42
CA VAL A 32 -8.16 -9.66 -4.91
C VAL A 32 -9.29 -10.31 -4.12
N ASP A 33 -9.50 -9.85 -2.88
CA ASP A 33 -10.62 -10.28 -2.05
C ASP A 33 -11.56 -9.09 -1.85
N ASP A 34 -12.64 -9.09 -2.61
CA ASP A 34 -13.60 -7.99 -2.60
C ASP A 34 -14.40 -7.91 -1.30
N VAL A 35 -14.57 -9.03 -0.62
CA VAL A 35 -15.32 -9.06 0.65
C VAL A 35 -14.47 -8.48 1.78
N ALA A 36 -13.25 -8.95 1.92
CA ALA A 36 -12.33 -8.47 2.95
C ALA A 36 -11.67 -7.14 2.58
N LYS A 37 -11.80 -6.69 1.34
CA LYS A 37 -11.15 -5.49 0.83
C LYS A 37 -9.64 -5.55 0.98
N THR A 38 -9.08 -6.67 0.60
CA THR A 38 -7.63 -6.91 0.59
C THR A 38 -7.18 -7.30 -0.82
N PHE A 39 -5.91 -7.10 -1.09
CA PHE A 39 -5.32 -7.56 -2.34
C PHE A 39 -3.89 -8.00 -2.08
N SER A 40 -3.41 -8.89 -2.93
CA SER A 40 -2.05 -9.39 -2.85
C SER A 40 -1.31 -9.08 -4.13
N CYS A 41 -0.03 -8.83 -4.02
CA CYS A 41 0.81 -8.58 -5.19
C CYS A 41 2.24 -9.00 -4.94
N HIS A 42 3.00 -9.18 -6.03
CA HIS A 42 4.40 -9.53 -5.98
C HIS A 42 5.21 -8.62 -6.91
N ALA A 43 6.51 -8.50 -6.63
CA ALA A 43 7.39 -7.67 -7.46
C ALA A 43 7.66 -8.31 -8.81
N LYS A 44 7.85 -9.61 -8.82
CA LYS A 44 8.10 -10.38 -10.04
C LYS A 44 7.66 -11.82 -9.84
N ALA A 45 7.45 -12.51 -10.94
CA ALA A 45 7.03 -13.91 -10.92
C ALA A 45 7.98 -14.77 -10.09
N GLY A 46 7.44 -15.65 -9.28
CA GLY A 46 8.21 -16.54 -8.42
C GLY A 46 8.48 -15.99 -7.03
N GLU A 47 8.27 -14.71 -6.78
CA GLU A 47 8.38 -14.14 -5.45
C GLU A 47 7.08 -14.36 -4.67
N PRO A 48 7.17 -14.50 -3.33
CA PRO A 48 5.97 -14.57 -2.51
C PRO A 48 5.15 -13.29 -2.63
N SER A 49 3.84 -13.44 -2.69
CA SER A 49 2.94 -12.30 -2.69
C SER A 49 2.85 -11.68 -1.31
N ARG A 50 2.68 -10.37 -1.27
CA ARG A 50 2.38 -9.62 -0.06
C ARG A 50 0.93 -9.21 -0.09
N THR A 51 0.26 -9.34 1.04
CA THR A 51 -1.15 -8.95 1.16
C THR A 51 -1.25 -7.59 1.83
N TYR A 52 -2.09 -6.74 1.25
CA TYR A 52 -2.36 -5.41 1.76
C TYR A 52 -3.82 -5.30 2.11
N LYS A 53 -4.11 -4.74 3.26
CA LYS A 53 -5.47 -4.42 3.69
C LYS A 53 -5.80 -2.99 3.34
N THR A 54 -7.02 -2.75 2.92
CA THR A 54 -7.49 -1.41 2.66
C THR A 54 -8.53 -1.00 3.71
N THR A 55 -8.70 0.29 3.89
CA THR A 55 -9.67 0.85 4.83
C THR A 55 -10.47 1.93 4.11
N GLY A 56 -11.45 2.51 4.79
CA GLY A 56 -12.18 3.63 4.23
C GLY A 56 -11.32 4.87 4.00
N LYS A 57 -10.12 4.90 4.56
CA LYS A 57 -9.17 6.02 4.39
C LYS A 57 -8.16 5.78 3.28
N THR A 58 -8.12 4.59 2.71
CA THR A 58 -7.19 4.29 1.63
C THR A 58 -7.56 5.12 0.39
N VAL A 59 -6.57 5.78 -0.19
CA VAL A 59 -6.75 6.60 -1.39
C VAL A 59 -6.35 5.78 -2.60
N PHE A 60 -7.27 5.66 -3.56
CA PHE A 60 -7.02 4.96 -4.81
C PHE A 60 -6.92 5.96 -5.95
N ARG A 61 -5.91 5.78 -6.79
CA ARG A 61 -5.73 6.59 -7.99
C ARG A 61 -5.46 5.69 -9.17
N VAL A 62 -6.04 6.03 -10.29
CA VAL A 62 -5.89 5.26 -11.53
C VAL A 62 -5.17 6.14 -12.54
N ALA A 63 -4.12 5.60 -13.15
CA ALA A 63 -3.40 6.30 -14.19
C ALA A 63 -4.29 6.43 -15.40
N GLY A 64 -4.51 7.66 -15.80
CA GLY A 64 -5.26 7.99 -17.02
C GLY A 64 -4.30 8.22 -18.16
N GLU A 65 -4.56 9.29 -18.91
CA GLU A 65 -3.74 9.64 -20.05
C GLU A 65 -2.32 10.01 -19.63
N ARG A 66 -1.35 9.51 -20.38
CA ARG A 66 0.03 9.85 -20.17
C ARG A 66 0.36 11.14 -20.90
N VAL A 67 0.89 12.10 -20.15
CA VAL A 67 1.32 13.38 -20.70
C VAL A 67 2.80 13.55 -20.40
N ARG A 68 3.65 13.52 -21.44
CA ARG A 68 5.11 13.57 -21.30
C ARG A 68 5.61 12.42 -20.44
N LEU A 69 6.24 12.72 -19.31
CA LEU A 69 6.81 11.72 -18.39
C LEU A 69 5.90 11.42 -17.22
N SER A 70 4.68 11.88 -17.25
CA SER A 70 3.77 11.85 -16.13
C SER A 70 2.39 11.35 -16.57
N TYR A 71 1.58 10.93 -15.60
CA TYR A 71 0.21 10.53 -15.85
C TYR A 71 -0.75 11.57 -15.29
N ILE A 72 -1.92 11.68 -15.92
CA ILE A 72 -3.03 12.37 -15.31
C ILE A 72 -3.72 11.35 -14.42
N TRP A 73 -3.72 11.60 -13.12
CA TRP A 73 -4.28 10.67 -12.15
C TRP A 73 -5.75 10.96 -11.92
N ASN A 74 -6.54 9.91 -12.00
CA ASN A 74 -7.96 9.97 -11.72
C ASN A 74 -8.25 9.30 -10.40
N LYS A 75 -9.32 9.73 -9.74
CA LYS A 75 -9.79 9.11 -8.53
C LYS A 75 -10.28 7.70 -8.85
N GLY A 76 -9.89 6.74 -8.02
CA GLY A 76 -10.29 5.36 -8.17
C GLY A 76 -10.95 4.81 -6.92
N SER A 77 -11.21 3.52 -6.93
CA SER A 77 -11.77 2.79 -5.80
C SER A 77 -11.18 1.38 -5.76
N PHE A 78 -11.48 0.65 -4.70
CA PHE A 78 -11.01 -0.72 -4.55
C PHE A 78 -11.42 -1.59 -5.75
N SER A 79 -12.60 -1.38 -6.30
CA SER A 79 -13.10 -2.16 -7.43
C SER A 79 -12.25 -2.05 -8.69
N GLU A 80 -11.37 -1.06 -8.73
CA GLU A 80 -10.47 -0.86 -9.87
C GLU A 80 -9.26 -1.80 -9.82
N ILE A 81 -9.01 -2.43 -8.69
CA ILE A 81 -7.87 -3.34 -8.55
C ILE A 81 -8.25 -4.69 -9.16
N LYS A 82 -7.47 -5.14 -10.15
CA LYS A 82 -7.72 -6.40 -10.83
C LYS A 82 -6.44 -7.20 -10.93
N VAL A 83 -6.58 -8.51 -10.91
CA VAL A 83 -5.44 -9.42 -11.07
C VAL A 83 -4.75 -9.15 -12.40
N GLY A 84 -3.42 -9.09 -12.35
CA GLY A 84 -2.59 -8.82 -13.51
C GLY A 84 -2.24 -7.35 -13.71
N GLU A 85 -2.91 -6.45 -13.03
CA GLU A 85 -2.59 -5.03 -13.12
C GLU A 85 -1.35 -4.69 -12.29
N ILE A 86 -0.68 -3.62 -12.69
CA ILE A 86 0.48 -3.11 -11.97
C ILE A 86 0.00 -2.02 -11.02
N VAL A 87 0.41 -2.13 -9.77
CA VAL A 87 0.08 -1.16 -8.74
C VAL A 87 1.33 -0.73 -8.00
N SER A 88 1.29 0.46 -7.44
CA SER A 88 2.27 0.92 -6.46
C SER A 88 1.53 1.23 -5.18
N VAL A 89 2.03 0.72 -4.07
CA VAL A 89 1.33 0.79 -2.79
C VAL A 89 2.18 1.52 -1.77
N ARG A 90 1.61 2.56 -1.18
CA ARG A 90 2.16 3.18 0.01
C ARG A 90 1.40 2.63 1.20
N TYR A 91 2.11 2.07 2.15
CA TYR A 91 1.48 1.38 3.28
C TYR A 91 2.24 1.65 4.57
N HIS A 92 1.59 1.35 5.67
CA HIS A 92 2.23 1.30 6.98
C HIS A 92 1.90 -0.03 7.63
N LEU A 93 2.72 -0.43 8.58
CA LEU A 93 2.50 -1.65 9.33
C LEU A 93 1.63 -1.37 10.55
N HIS A 94 0.66 -2.25 10.77
CA HIS A 94 -0.13 -2.27 11.99
C HIS A 94 -0.07 -3.70 12.51
N GLY A 95 0.82 -3.95 13.47
CA GLY A 95 1.16 -5.31 13.85
C GLY A 95 1.87 -6.02 12.69
N HIS A 96 1.30 -7.11 12.23
CA HIS A 96 1.82 -7.84 11.08
C HIS A 96 1.11 -7.48 9.77
N ASP A 97 0.13 -6.59 9.85
CA ASP A 97 -0.67 -6.24 8.70
C ASP A 97 -0.09 -5.04 7.97
N ARG A 98 -0.11 -5.10 6.65
CA ARG A 98 0.21 -3.96 5.79
C ARG A 98 -1.08 -3.25 5.46
N ILE A 99 -1.22 -2.03 5.94
CA ILE A 99 -2.42 -1.22 5.71
C ILE A 99 -2.10 -0.23 4.59
N ALA A 100 -2.77 -0.37 3.47
CA ALA A 100 -2.54 0.49 2.33
C ALA A 100 -3.08 1.90 2.61
N GLU A 101 -2.22 2.90 2.46
CA GLU A 101 -2.61 4.30 2.58
C GLU A 101 -2.97 4.87 1.22
N ARG A 102 -2.20 4.52 0.20
CA ARG A 102 -2.41 4.99 -1.16
C ARG A 102 -2.08 3.88 -2.14
N VAL A 103 -2.95 3.67 -3.09
CA VAL A 103 -2.76 2.68 -4.15
C VAL A 103 -2.86 3.39 -5.49
N ALA A 104 -1.78 3.30 -6.25
CA ALA A 104 -1.73 3.85 -7.61
C ALA A 104 -1.83 2.67 -8.59
N ILE A 105 -2.82 2.71 -9.46
CA ILE A 105 -3.12 1.63 -10.40
C ILE A 105 -2.72 2.08 -11.80
N TYR A 106 -1.84 1.31 -12.43
CA TYR A 106 -1.36 1.59 -13.78
C TYR A 106 -2.05 0.65 -14.76
N ARG A 107 -2.82 1.20 -15.67
CA ARG A 107 -3.56 0.40 -16.66
C ARG A 107 -2.86 0.22 -17.98
N GLU A 108 -1.82 0.96 -18.21
CA GLU A 108 -1.06 0.94 -19.46
C GLU A 108 0.12 0.02 -19.42
N HIS A 109 0.05 -1.02 -18.69
CA HIS A 109 1.15 -1.95 -18.55
C HIS A 109 1.36 -2.83 -19.77
N LEU A 110 0.52 -2.69 -20.72
CA LEU A 110 0.58 -3.51 -21.94
C LEU A 110 1.55 -2.97 -22.99
#